data_8353be11dafe2fe219fc0592f1e1a7f0
#
_entry.id   8353be11dafe2fe219fc0592f1e1a7f0
#
_cell.length_a   1.000
_cell.length_b   1.000
_cell.length_c   1.000
_cell.angle_alpha   90.00
_cell.angle_beta   90.00
_cell.angle_gamma   90.00
#
_symmetry.space_group_name_H-M   'P 1'
#
loop_
_entity.id
_entity.type
_entity.pdbx_description
1 polymer ?
#
loop_
_entity_poly.entity_id
_entity_poly.type
_entity_poly.pdbx_seq_one_letter_code
_entity_poly.pdbx_strand_id
1 'polypeptide(L)'
;TTFIEDADCTPSDPVHVLHIHGTADSTIQYDGACIVFNCYPGAEESVDAWRTYNGCDSVPIDGDQPFNLDWSVGGNETTSTIYKQNCNDDVTVELWTMTGSEHVPNFRRNSDPVGSNLFANTALDWLLAHRKPGNLQCPGDVDGSAKVDIQDLLVVLRAWGSDDAAADTNDDGTVNIVDLLAVAEGWGDCP
;
A
#
# COMPACT_ATOMS: atom_id res chain seq x y z
N THR A 1 9.41 0.33 -9.31
CA THR A 1 10.14 0.74 -10.52
C THR A 1 9.76 -0.20 -11.62
N THR A 2 8.82 0.17 -12.43
CA THR A 2 8.38 -0.65 -13.55
C THR A 2 9.24 -0.31 -14.75
N PHE A 3 10.12 -1.22 -15.15
CA PHE A 3 10.76 -1.23 -16.45
C PHE A 3 9.82 -1.75 -17.57
N ILE A 4 8.51 -1.70 -17.30
CA ILE A 4 7.47 -2.14 -18.24
C ILE A 4 6.98 -0.89 -18.94
N GLU A 5 6.96 -0.90 -20.27
CA GLU A 5 6.36 0.15 -21.08
C GLU A 5 4.87 0.28 -20.72
N ASP A 6 4.33 1.49 -20.62
CA ASP A 6 2.92 1.73 -20.27
C ASP A 6 1.93 0.92 -21.12
N ALA A 7 2.28 0.64 -22.38
CA ALA A 7 1.48 -0.17 -23.28
C ALA A 7 1.34 -1.63 -22.85
N ASP A 8 2.27 -2.13 -22.04
CA ASP A 8 2.30 -3.53 -21.56
C ASP A 8 1.75 -3.65 -20.13
N CYS A 9 1.52 -2.52 -19.46
CA CYS A 9 0.97 -2.47 -18.10
C CYS A 9 -0.52 -2.20 -18.16
N THR A 10 -1.33 -3.26 -18.10
CA THR A 10 -2.80 -3.17 -18.08
C THR A 10 -3.32 -3.82 -16.81
N PRO A 11 -3.22 -3.15 -15.64
CA PRO A 11 -3.79 -3.67 -14.41
C PRO A 11 -5.30 -3.93 -14.58
N SER A 12 -5.84 -4.96 -13.91
CA SER A 12 -7.26 -5.32 -14.03
C SER A 12 -8.16 -4.42 -13.17
N ASP A 13 -7.63 -3.95 -12.06
CA ASP A 13 -8.40 -3.24 -11.03
C ASP A 13 -7.66 -2.01 -10.50
N PRO A 14 -8.37 -0.97 -10.06
CA PRO A 14 -7.78 0.13 -9.32
C PRO A 14 -7.11 -0.36 -8.03
N VAL A 15 -5.99 0.27 -7.66
CA VAL A 15 -5.24 -0.10 -6.44
C VAL A 15 -4.76 1.14 -5.70
N HIS A 16 -4.70 1.04 -4.37
CA HIS A 16 -4.00 2.05 -3.59
C HIS A 16 -2.51 2.01 -3.88
N VAL A 17 -1.88 3.16 -4.08
CA VAL A 17 -0.46 3.28 -4.40
C VAL A 17 0.20 4.26 -3.45
N LEU A 18 1.27 3.83 -2.80
CA LEU A 18 2.20 4.70 -2.07
C LEU A 18 3.56 4.65 -2.76
N HIS A 19 4.00 5.78 -3.31
CA HIS A 19 5.33 5.94 -3.86
C HIS A 19 6.17 6.79 -2.90
N ILE A 20 7.35 6.31 -2.54
CA ILE A 20 8.25 6.99 -1.60
C ILE A 20 9.60 7.17 -2.29
N HIS A 21 10.11 8.42 -2.39
CA HIS A 21 11.34 8.68 -3.11
C HIS A 21 12.10 9.89 -2.57
N GLY A 22 13.44 9.75 -2.49
CA GLY A 22 14.34 10.83 -2.12
C GLY A 22 14.75 11.70 -3.31
N THR A 23 14.72 13.02 -3.15
CA THR A 23 15.05 13.94 -4.28
C THR A 23 16.54 13.98 -4.60
N ALA A 24 17.41 13.53 -3.70
CA ALA A 24 18.86 13.45 -3.92
C ALA A 24 19.31 12.02 -4.32
N ASP A 25 18.38 11.09 -4.61
CA ASP A 25 18.72 9.74 -5.05
C ASP A 25 19.54 9.79 -6.34
N SER A 26 20.82 9.49 -6.23
CA SER A 26 21.77 9.46 -7.35
C SER A 26 21.83 8.12 -8.08
N THR A 27 21.16 7.08 -7.54
CA THR A 27 21.14 5.73 -8.10
C THR A 27 19.89 5.52 -8.96
N ILE A 28 18.73 5.76 -8.39
CA ILE A 28 17.45 5.81 -9.10
C ILE A 28 16.95 7.25 -8.99
N GLN A 29 17.19 8.04 -10.02
CA GLN A 29 16.96 9.48 -9.97
C GLN A 29 15.47 9.81 -9.81
N TYR A 30 15.18 10.77 -8.94
CA TYR A 30 13.82 11.23 -8.66
C TYR A 30 13.08 11.69 -9.93
N ASP A 31 13.78 12.38 -10.83
CA ASP A 31 13.23 12.89 -12.09
C ASP A 31 13.20 11.85 -13.22
N GLY A 32 13.56 10.60 -12.92
CA GLY A 32 13.72 9.57 -13.92
C GLY A 32 15.06 9.61 -14.64
N ALA A 33 15.45 8.52 -15.25
CA ALA A 33 16.71 8.39 -16.00
C ALA A 33 16.71 7.17 -16.91
N CYS A 34 17.83 6.98 -17.62
CA CYS A 34 18.07 5.78 -18.41
C CYS A 34 19.26 5.01 -17.86
N ILE A 35 19.10 3.72 -17.63
CA ILE A 35 20.17 2.79 -17.30
C ILE A 35 20.47 1.95 -18.55
N VAL A 36 21.64 2.16 -19.13
CA VAL A 36 22.06 1.55 -20.41
C VAL A 36 21.09 2.00 -21.52
N PHE A 37 20.12 1.18 -21.91
CA PHE A 37 19.13 1.50 -22.94
C PHE A 37 17.69 1.45 -22.42
N ASN A 38 17.50 1.21 -21.11
CA ASN A 38 16.21 1.15 -20.48
C ASN A 38 15.99 2.43 -19.66
N CYS A 39 14.98 3.20 -20.02
CA CYS A 39 14.59 4.39 -19.29
C CYS A 39 13.48 4.04 -18.31
N TYR A 40 13.43 4.78 -17.21
CA TYR A 40 12.38 4.68 -16.20
C TYR A 40 11.83 6.09 -15.91
N PRO A 41 10.53 6.19 -15.63
CA PRO A 41 9.89 7.46 -15.30
C PRO A 41 10.38 8.01 -13.95
N GLY A 42 10.25 9.31 -13.78
CA GLY A 42 10.43 9.95 -12.48
C GLY A 42 9.36 9.56 -11.46
N ALA A 43 9.57 9.96 -10.21
CA ALA A 43 8.62 9.70 -9.13
C ALA A 43 7.25 10.32 -9.41
N GLU A 44 7.23 11.59 -9.82
CA GLU A 44 5.99 12.31 -10.13
C GLU A 44 5.29 11.74 -11.36
N GLU A 45 6.05 11.39 -12.40
CA GLU A 45 5.53 10.75 -13.61
C GLU A 45 4.93 9.37 -13.32
N SER A 46 5.59 8.57 -12.47
CA SER A 46 5.08 7.28 -12.02
C SER A 46 3.76 7.41 -11.26
N VAL A 47 3.65 8.40 -10.39
CA VAL A 47 2.44 8.68 -9.61
C VAL A 47 1.33 9.20 -10.54
N ASP A 48 1.65 10.05 -11.51
CA ASP A 48 0.68 10.54 -12.49
C ASP A 48 0.12 9.42 -13.38
N ALA A 49 0.95 8.46 -13.76
CA ALA A 49 0.52 7.26 -14.48
C ALA A 49 -0.48 6.44 -13.65
N TRP A 50 -0.17 6.15 -12.38
CA TRP A 50 -1.07 5.45 -11.47
C TRP A 50 -2.36 6.21 -11.19
N ARG A 51 -2.28 7.54 -10.98
CA ARG A 51 -3.43 8.42 -10.83
C ARG A 51 -4.36 8.34 -12.04
N THR A 52 -3.78 8.45 -13.23
CA THR A 52 -4.54 8.37 -14.50
C THR A 52 -5.19 6.99 -14.65
N TYR A 53 -4.44 5.95 -14.34
CA TYR A 53 -4.90 4.57 -14.39
C TYR A 53 -6.09 4.33 -13.45
N ASN A 54 -6.00 4.80 -12.22
CA ASN A 54 -7.04 4.69 -11.20
C ASN A 54 -8.24 5.67 -11.45
N GLY A 55 -8.18 6.51 -12.49
CA GLY A 55 -9.25 7.45 -12.83
C GLY A 55 -9.38 8.65 -11.88
N CYS A 56 -8.36 8.93 -11.07
CA CYS A 56 -8.38 10.05 -10.12
C CYS A 56 -8.26 11.41 -10.82
N ASP A 57 -8.83 12.45 -10.21
CA ASP A 57 -8.64 13.84 -10.66
C ASP A 57 -7.15 14.22 -10.70
N SER A 58 -6.81 15.14 -11.61
CA SER A 58 -5.42 15.62 -11.77
C SER A 58 -5.01 16.65 -10.72
N VAL A 59 -5.93 17.13 -9.89
CA VAL A 59 -5.62 18.10 -8.85
C VAL A 59 -5.35 17.36 -7.53
N PRO A 60 -4.11 17.39 -7.05
CA PRO A 60 -3.79 16.77 -5.78
C PRO A 60 -4.31 17.60 -4.61
N ILE A 61 -4.33 16.99 -3.46
CA ILE A 61 -4.42 17.68 -2.18
C ILE A 61 -3.10 17.51 -1.43
N ASP A 62 -2.70 18.53 -0.68
CA ASP A 62 -1.57 18.40 0.22
C ASP A 62 -1.94 17.41 1.34
N GLY A 63 -0.98 16.56 1.70
CA GLY A 63 -1.10 15.67 2.84
C GLY A 63 -1.04 16.44 4.17
N ASP A 64 -0.87 15.67 5.24
CA ASP A 64 -0.65 16.22 6.58
C ASP A 64 0.64 17.06 6.65
N GLN A 65 0.87 17.68 7.82
CA GLN A 65 2.10 18.47 8.03
C GLN A 65 3.33 17.62 7.70
N PRO A 66 4.39 18.24 7.11
CA PRO A 66 5.64 17.56 6.80
C PRO A 66 6.20 16.81 8.01
N PHE A 67 6.76 15.64 7.78
CA PHE A 67 7.30 14.75 8.81
C PHE A 67 8.72 14.29 8.46
N ASN A 68 9.42 13.69 9.41
CA ASN A 68 10.79 13.23 9.22
C ASN A 68 10.83 11.71 9.09
N LEU A 69 11.26 11.20 7.95
CA LEU A 69 11.55 9.78 7.73
C LEU A 69 13.04 9.49 7.65
N ASP A 70 13.83 10.39 7.04
CA ASP A 70 15.26 10.23 6.89
C ASP A 70 16.02 11.05 7.94
N TRP A 71 16.49 10.38 8.99
CA TRP A 71 17.26 11.01 10.07
C TRP A 71 18.65 11.51 9.67
N SER A 72 19.13 11.24 8.45
CA SER A 72 20.35 11.85 7.93
C SER A 72 20.12 13.24 7.36
N VAL A 73 18.87 13.58 7.06
CA VAL A 73 18.44 14.91 6.61
C VAL A 73 17.81 15.67 7.79
N GLY A 74 18.13 16.95 7.91
CA GLY A 74 17.62 17.76 9.03
C GLY A 74 16.20 18.26 8.80
N GLY A 75 15.38 18.26 9.84
CA GLY A 75 14.02 18.79 9.80
C GLY A 75 12.97 17.75 9.42
N ASN A 76 11.80 18.23 8.98
CA ASN A 76 10.73 17.41 8.45
C ASN A 76 10.85 17.44 6.92
N GLU A 77 11.69 16.57 6.37
CA GLU A 77 12.07 16.57 4.97
C GLU A 77 11.04 15.90 4.06
N THR A 78 10.10 15.15 4.63
CA THR A 78 9.09 14.39 3.85
C THR A 78 7.78 15.16 3.76
N THR A 79 7.31 15.35 2.54
CA THR A 79 5.99 15.90 2.23
C THR A 79 5.14 14.87 1.51
N SER A 80 3.82 14.92 1.69
CA SER A 80 2.86 14.05 1.03
C SER A 80 2.01 14.81 0.01
N THR A 81 1.87 14.26 -1.18
CA THR A 81 0.97 14.72 -2.25
C THR A 81 -0.03 13.61 -2.54
N ILE A 82 -1.33 13.88 -2.42
CA ILE A 82 -2.38 12.87 -2.40
C ILE A 82 -3.37 13.09 -3.55
N TYR A 83 -3.65 12.05 -4.32
CA TYR A 83 -4.73 11.97 -5.31
C TYR A 83 -5.77 10.96 -4.82
N LYS A 84 -6.95 11.44 -4.42
CA LYS A 84 -8.05 10.60 -3.94
C LYS A 84 -9.44 11.10 -4.37
N GLN A 85 -9.48 12.16 -5.18
CA GLN A 85 -10.75 12.71 -5.66
C GLN A 85 -11.18 11.99 -6.93
N ASN A 86 -12.43 11.53 -6.95
CA ASN A 86 -13.06 10.83 -8.08
C ASN A 86 -12.28 9.59 -8.59
N CYS A 87 -11.44 8.99 -7.77
CA CYS A 87 -10.79 7.74 -8.13
C CYS A 87 -11.82 6.60 -8.23
N ASN A 88 -11.58 5.65 -9.15
CA ASN A 88 -12.35 4.42 -9.19
C ASN A 88 -12.12 3.63 -7.90
N ASP A 89 -13.17 2.96 -7.40
CA ASP A 89 -13.14 2.13 -6.18
C ASP A 89 -12.58 2.84 -4.94
N ASP A 90 -12.73 4.17 -4.86
CA ASP A 90 -12.28 5.00 -3.74
C ASP A 90 -10.79 4.82 -3.36
N VAL A 91 -9.95 4.40 -4.31
CA VAL A 91 -8.52 4.22 -4.06
C VAL A 91 -7.78 5.55 -3.89
N THR A 92 -6.57 5.47 -3.36
CA THR A 92 -5.69 6.62 -3.15
C THR A 92 -4.36 6.37 -3.85
N VAL A 93 -3.83 7.39 -4.51
CA VAL A 93 -2.45 7.41 -5.02
C VAL A 93 -1.72 8.52 -4.28
N GLU A 94 -0.62 8.18 -3.62
CA GLU A 94 0.11 9.10 -2.75
C GLU A 94 1.60 9.06 -3.04
N LEU A 95 2.23 10.22 -3.06
CA LEU A 95 3.66 10.40 -3.19
C LEU A 95 4.23 11.00 -1.90
N TRP A 96 5.16 10.29 -1.28
CA TRP A 96 6.02 10.86 -0.22
C TRP A 96 7.34 11.30 -0.83
N THR A 97 7.54 12.61 -0.91
CA THR A 97 8.77 13.22 -1.41
C THR A 97 9.70 13.53 -0.25
N MET A 98 10.82 12.81 -0.16
CA MET A 98 11.85 13.01 0.86
C MET A 98 12.91 13.99 0.33
N THR A 99 12.78 15.27 0.63
CA THR A 99 13.65 16.31 0.12
C THR A 99 15.07 16.20 0.66
N GLY A 100 16.05 16.01 -0.23
CA GLY A 100 17.46 15.86 0.13
C GLY A 100 17.86 14.44 0.58
N SER A 101 16.94 13.50 0.62
CA SER A 101 17.21 12.11 0.94
C SER A 101 17.81 11.38 -0.26
N GLU A 102 18.81 10.53 -0.01
CA GLU A 102 19.50 9.74 -1.02
C GLU A 102 18.88 8.34 -1.22
N HIS A 103 19.53 7.49 -2.04
CA HIS A 103 19.06 6.14 -2.38
C HIS A 103 18.92 5.21 -1.15
N VAL A 104 19.72 5.42 -0.12
CA VAL A 104 19.69 4.65 1.12
C VAL A 104 19.44 5.58 2.31
N PRO A 105 18.18 5.95 2.54
CA PRO A 105 17.81 6.81 3.65
C PRO A 105 18.13 6.17 5.01
N ASN A 106 18.40 6.99 6.01
CA ASN A 106 18.53 6.53 7.39
C ASN A 106 17.18 6.60 8.12
N PHE A 107 16.41 5.53 8.05
CA PHE A 107 15.08 5.44 8.67
C PHE A 107 15.10 5.22 10.18
N ARG A 108 16.26 5.27 10.82
CA ARG A 108 16.40 5.00 12.24
C ARG A 108 17.20 6.07 12.96
N ARG A 109 16.62 6.64 13.99
CA ARG A 109 17.34 7.50 14.92
C ARG A 109 18.30 6.66 15.78
N ASN A 110 19.53 7.11 15.97
CA ASN A 110 20.52 6.40 16.78
C ASN A 110 20.08 6.17 18.25
N SER A 111 19.15 7.00 18.74
CA SER A 111 18.58 6.91 20.11
C SER A 111 17.37 5.98 20.20
N ASP A 112 16.88 5.46 19.08
CA ASP A 112 15.67 4.64 19.10
C ASP A 112 15.95 3.23 19.61
N PRO A 113 15.02 2.61 20.33
CA PRO A 113 15.14 1.22 20.76
C PRO A 113 15.40 0.31 19.58
N VAL A 114 16.12 -0.79 19.82
CA VAL A 114 16.32 -1.83 18.79
C VAL A 114 14.96 -2.36 18.35
N GLY A 115 14.69 -2.29 17.05
CA GLY A 115 13.42 -2.72 16.45
C GLY A 115 12.39 -1.60 16.22
N SER A 116 12.60 -0.38 16.74
CA SER A 116 11.78 0.76 16.32
C SER A 116 12.25 1.24 14.94
N ASN A 117 11.30 1.32 14.00
CA ASN A 117 11.54 1.85 12.66
C ASN A 117 10.34 2.70 12.28
N LEU A 118 10.52 4.03 12.39
CA LEU A 118 9.44 4.98 12.10
C LEU A 118 8.94 4.82 10.66
N PHE A 119 9.83 4.64 9.70
CA PHE A 119 9.46 4.42 8.30
C PHE A 119 8.55 3.19 8.15
N ALA A 120 8.98 2.04 8.70
CA ALA A 120 8.22 0.80 8.59
C ALA A 120 6.83 0.94 9.24
N ASN A 121 6.76 1.58 10.40
CA ASN A 121 5.49 1.81 11.09
C ASN A 121 4.59 2.75 10.29
N THR A 122 5.11 3.89 9.83
CA THR A 122 4.32 4.87 9.06
C THR A 122 3.84 4.28 7.73
N ALA A 123 4.69 3.54 7.02
CA ALA A 123 4.29 2.86 5.79
C ALA A 123 3.28 1.73 6.05
N LEU A 124 3.44 0.98 7.15
CA LEU A 124 2.48 -0.04 7.55
C LEU A 124 1.14 0.57 7.95
N ASP A 125 1.14 1.65 8.72
CA ASP A 125 -0.09 2.37 9.09
C ASP A 125 -0.82 2.86 7.84
N TRP A 126 -0.07 3.37 6.86
CA TRP A 126 -0.65 3.75 5.57
C TRP A 126 -1.27 2.54 4.85
N LEU A 127 -0.56 1.42 4.74
CA LEU A 127 -1.07 0.19 4.11
C LEU A 127 -2.32 -0.34 4.82
N LEU A 128 -2.34 -0.30 6.14
CA LEU A 128 -3.49 -0.74 6.93
C LEU A 128 -4.70 0.19 6.77
N ALA A 129 -4.47 1.49 6.60
CA ALA A 129 -5.52 2.47 6.34
C ALA A 129 -6.07 2.40 4.90
N HIS A 130 -5.27 1.86 3.96
CA HIS A 130 -5.60 1.79 2.54
C HIS A 130 -5.72 0.33 2.06
N ARG A 131 -6.42 -0.47 2.81
CA ARG A 131 -6.73 -1.84 2.38
C ARG A 131 -7.66 -1.80 1.18
N LYS A 132 -7.41 -2.67 0.20
CA LYS A 132 -8.35 -2.86 -0.91
C LYS A 132 -9.71 -3.23 -0.31
N PRO A 133 -10.80 -2.58 -0.71
CA PRO A 133 -12.14 -3.02 -0.31
C PRO A 133 -12.50 -4.29 -1.08
N GLY A 134 -11.81 -5.37 -0.76
CA GLY A 134 -12.18 -6.71 -1.15
C GLY A 134 -12.78 -7.37 0.08
N ASN A 135 -14.07 -7.48 0.12
CA ASN A 135 -14.82 -8.18 1.18
C ASN A 135 -14.57 -7.70 2.62
N LEU A 136 -14.16 -6.41 2.80
CA LEU A 136 -13.83 -5.82 4.11
C LEU A 136 -15.04 -5.24 4.85
N GLN A 137 -16.24 -5.36 4.30
CA GLN A 137 -17.43 -5.05 5.11
C GLN A 137 -17.56 -6.03 6.28
N CYS A 138 -16.90 -7.19 6.16
CA CYS A 138 -16.94 -8.19 7.19
C CYS A 138 -15.80 -9.21 7.02
N PRO A 139 -14.57 -8.91 7.50
CA PRO A 139 -13.50 -9.91 7.49
C PRO A 139 -13.94 -11.12 8.29
N GLY A 140 -14.02 -12.26 7.67
CA GLY A 140 -14.50 -13.48 8.30
C GLY A 140 -15.93 -13.89 7.95
N ASP A 141 -16.71 -13.06 7.23
CA ASP A 141 -17.96 -13.47 6.59
C ASP A 141 -17.62 -14.22 5.28
N VAL A 142 -17.21 -15.46 5.44
CA VAL A 142 -16.70 -16.30 4.37
C VAL A 142 -17.83 -16.86 3.50
N ASP A 143 -19.02 -16.98 4.04
CA ASP A 143 -20.20 -17.48 3.33
C ASP A 143 -21.05 -16.37 2.69
N GLY A 144 -20.72 -15.08 2.96
CA GLY A 144 -21.41 -13.92 2.39
C GLY A 144 -22.79 -13.65 3.00
N SER A 145 -23.04 -14.14 4.20
CA SER A 145 -24.36 -14.02 4.89
C SER A 145 -24.60 -12.64 5.51
N ALA A 146 -23.63 -11.75 5.49
CA ALA A 146 -23.55 -10.47 6.20
C ALA A 146 -23.49 -10.62 7.73
N LYS A 147 -22.98 -11.75 8.20
CA LYS A 147 -22.74 -12.04 9.58
C LYS A 147 -21.59 -13.02 9.74
N VAL A 148 -20.68 -12.76 10.67
CA VAL A 148 -19.62 -13.72 11.01
C VAL A 148 -20.09 -14.61 12.16
N ASP A 149 -20.26 -15.90 11.88
CA ASP A 149 -20.73 -16.87 12.87
C ASP A 149 -20.09 -18.25 12.68
N ILE A 150 -20.70 -19.25 13.28
CA ILE A 150 -20.18 -20.62 13.24
C ILE A 150 -20.13 -21.20 11.82
N GLN A 151 -20.96 -20.71 10.88
CA GLN A 151 -20.96 -21.21 9.52
C GLN A 151 -19.66 -20.86 8.81
N ASP A 152 -19.14 -19.62 9.01
CA ASP A 152 -17.87 -19.16 8.43
C ASP A 152 -16.69 -19.97 8.96
N LEU A 153 -16.65 -20.20 10.29
CA LEU A 153 -15.67 -21.10 10.88
C LEU A 153 -15.68 -22.49 10.24
N LEU A 154 -16.86 -23.03 9.94
CA LEU A 154 -17.00 -24.34 9.32
C LEU A 154 -16.53 -24.32 7.85
N VAL A 155 -16.69 -23.20 7.13
CA VAL A 155 -16.16 -23.06 5.76
C VAL A 155 -14.63 -23.11 5.80
N VAL A 156 -13.97 -22.31 6.65
CA VAL A 156 -12.51 -22.33 6.80
C VAL A 156 -12.01 -23.72 7.21
N LEU A 157 -12.67 -24.38 8.18
CA LEU A 157 -12.27 -25.70 8.63
C LEU A 157 -12.41 -26.79 7.53
N ARG A 158 -13.40 -26.68 6.65
CA ARG A 158 -13.58 -27.61 5.52
C ARG A 158 -12.50 -27.42 4.45
N ALA A 159 -12.04 -26.20 4.25
CA ALA A 159 -11.01 -25.85 3.28
C ALA A 159 -9.58 -25.95 3.85
N TRP A 160 -9.41 -26.39 5.08
CA TRP A 160 -8.12 -26.41 5.78
C TRP A 160 -7.00 -27.07 4.99
N GLY A 161 -5.89 -26.34 4.80
CA GLY A 161 -4.72 -26.80 4.07
C GLY A 161 -4.85 -26.74 2.55
N SER A 162 -5.95 -26.18 2.02
CA SER A 162 -6.14 -25.94 0.59
C SER A 162 -5.74 -24.51 0.21
N ASP A 163 -5.84 -24.23 -1.09
CA ASP A 163 -5.70 -22.90 -1.72
C ASP A 163 -7.08 -22.30 -2.10
N ASP A 164 -8.13 -22.65 -1.35
CA ASP A 164 -9.48 -22.14 -1.59
C ASP A 164 -9.56 -20.63 -1.27
N ALA A 165 -9.59 -19.81 -2.30
CA ALA A 165 -9.59 -18.36 -2.19
C ALA A 165 -10.82 -17.79 -1.44
N ALA A 166 -11.92 -18.54 -1.30
CA ALA A 166 -13.07 -18.10 -0.53
C ALA A 166 -12.84 -18.24 0.98
N ALA A 167 -12.03 -19.20 1.39
CA ALA A 167 -11.70 -19.48 2.78
C ALA A 167 -10.34 -18.93 3.23
N ASP A 168 -9.51 -18.49 2.27
CA ASP A 168 -8.24 -17.81 2.48
C ASP A 168 -8.51 -16.31 2.73
N THR A 169 -8.77 -15.96 3.97
CA THR A 169 -9.22 -14.62 4.36
C THR A 169 -8.09 -13.57 4.35
N ASN A 170 -6.84 -14.03 4.31
CA ASN A 170 -5.65 -13.17 4.29
C ASN A 170 -4.93 -13.17 2.93
N ASP A 171 -5.43 -13.95 1.94
CA ASP A 171 -4.87 -14.08 0.59
C ASP A 171 -3.39 -14.55 0.59
N ASP A 172 -2.97 -15.39 1.57
CA ASP A 172 -1.60 -15.92 1.61
C ASP A 172 -1.40 -17.19 0.76
N GLY A 173 -2.48 -17.68 0.15
CA GLY A 173 -2.49 -18.86 -0.71
C GLY A 173 -2.66 -20.19 0.04
N THR A 174 -2.97 -20.15 1.35
CA THR A 174 -3.13 -21.37 2.13
C THR A 174 -4.11 -21.18 3.27
N VAL A 175 -5.23 -21.87 3.26
CA VAL A 175 -6.21 -21.87 4.35
C VAL A 175 -5.63 -22.53 5.59
N ASN A 176 -5.45 -21.76 6.67
CA ASN A 176 -4.75 -22.18 7.88
C ASN A 176 -5.31 -21.51 9.16
N ILE A 177 -4.52 -21.50 10.24
CA ILE A 177 -4.93 -20.92 11.52
C ILE A 177 -5.13 -19.41 11.46
N VAL A 178 -4.44 -18.71 10.54
CA VAL A 178 -4.55 -17.24 10.43
C VAL A 178 -5.94 -16.87 9.92
N ASP A 179 -6.48 -17.62 8.96
CA ASP A 179 -7.83 -17.43 8.42
C ASP A 179 -8.90 -17.71 9.46
N LEU A 180 -8.72 -18.77 10.24
CA LEU A 180 -9.61 -19.08 11.35
C LEU A 180 -9.64 -17.97 12.40
N LEU A 181 -8.51 -17.36 12.69
CA LEU A 181 -8.41 -16.24 13.62
C LEU A 181 -9.09 -14.99 13.07
N ALA A 182 -8.99 -14.72 11.77
CA ALA A 182 -9.70 -13.61 11.13
C ALA A 182 -11.23 -13.75 11.26
N VAL A 183 -11.76 -14.96 11.08
CA VAL A 183 -13.18 -15.24 11.35
C VAL A 183 -13.52 -14.99 12.81
N ALA A 184 -12.69 -15.49 13.75
CA ALA A 184 -12.94 -15.31 15.18
C ALA A 184 -12.90 -13.83 15.63
N GLU A 185 -12.03 -13.02 15.04
CA GLU A 185 -11.92 -11.58 15.32
C GLU A 185 -13.10 -10.78 14.78
N GLY A 186 -13.66 -11.19 13.63
CA GLY A 186 -14.79 -10.54 12.99
C GLY A 186 -16.17 -10.92 13.56
N TRP A 187 -16.26 -11.72 14.62
CA TRP A 187 -17.49 -12.35 15.10
C TRP A 187 -18.61 -11.36 15.39
N GLY A 188 -19.76 -11.53 14.74
CA GLY A 188 -20.97 -10.74 14.94
C GLY A 188 -21.64 -10.30 13.64
N ASP A 189 -22.54 -9.32 13.74
CA ASP A 189 -23.20 -8.75 12.57
C ASP A 189 -22.23 -7.86 11.80
N CYS A 190 -22.24 -7.96 10.48
CA CYS A 190 -21.46 -7.09 9.62
C CYS A 190 -22.00 -5.64 9.64
N PRO A 191 -21.14 -4.60 9.62
CA PRO A 191 -21.57 -3.21 9.65
C PRO A 191 -22.35 -2.78 8.40
#